data_9f8a0e95481742fe31fd5054fbff5830
#
_entry.id   9f8a0e95481742fe31fd5054fbff5830
#
_cell.length_a   1.000
_cell.length_b   1.000
_cell.length_c   1.000
_cell.angle_alpha   90.00
_cell.angle_beta   90.00
_cell.angle_gamma   90.00
#
_symmetry.space_group_name_H-M   'P 1'
#
loop_
_entity.id
_entity.type
_entity.pdbx_description
1 polymer ?
#
loop_
_entity_poly.entity_id
_entity_poly.type
_entity_poly.pdbx_seq_one_letter_code
_entity_poly.pdbx_strand_id
1 'polypeptide(L)'
;FSKYFVMKLLKSLLAPVFASVILSACTLDAERPTDVKHIDKNDITWQQHLKKIKQIQSYSTKGQIGYISPQERFSSRFEWQYQNPKAYKLKLYSLISKTTLTMEMHPNGMTISDNKGNQQSDKNAKLLLREIIGMDVPLEHLSYWLKGQPADNADYQVGTNHLLSEFSYPLDGSMWTADYLSYHADNSMPENILLKNKSTSQTLKIRVDEWAF
;
A
#
# COMPACT_ATOMS: atom_id res chain seq x y z
N PHE A 1 3.13 -6.39 -27.37
CA PHE A 1 3.34 -6.60 -25.93
C PHE A 1 2.00 -6.93 -25.29
N SER A 2 1.79 -8.18 -25.07
CA SER A 2 0.51 -8.82 -24.86
C SER A 2 0.24 -8.95 -23.35
N LYS A 3 -1.03 -8.94 -22.96
CA LYS A 3 -1.58 -9.40 -21.65
C LYS A 3 -0.90 -10.68 -21.13
N TYR A 4 -0.30 -11.47 -22.02
CA TYR A 4 0.46 -12.68 -21.71
C TYR A 4 1.79 -12.43 -20.96
N PHE A 5 2.33 -11.23 -21.04
CA PHE A 5 3.61 -10.92 -20.40
C PHE A 5 3.46 -10.76 -18.88
N VAL A 6 2.49 -10.00 -18.45
CA VAL A 6 2.24 -9.77 -17.03
C VAL A 6 1.55 -10.98 -16.39
N MET A 7 0.67 -11.66 -17.14
CA MET A 7 0.09 -12.92 -16.70
C MET A 7 1.15 -14.01 -16.51
N LYS A 8 2.25 -14.00 -17.28
CA LYS A 8 3.41 -14.88 -17.03
C LYS A 8 4.24 -14.43 -15.83
N LEU A 9 4.41 -13.13 -15.62
CA LEU A 9 5.09 -12.62 -14.43
C LEU A 9 4.31 -12.92 -13.15
N LEU A 10 3.02 -12.68 -13.16
CA LEU A 10 2.13 -13.01 -12.04
C LEU A 10 1.98 -14.53 -11.86
N LYS A 11 1.91 -15.30 -12.95
CA LYS A 11 1.84 -16.77 -12.91
C LYS A 11 3.14 -17.44 -12.50
N SER A 12 4.29 -16.85 -12.74
CA SER A 12 5.56 -17.36 -12.19
C SER A 12 5.73 -17.06 -10.70
N LEU A 13 4.97 -16.10 -10.18
CA LEU A 13 4.79 -15.88 -8.74
C LEU A 13 3.82 -16.91 -8.12
N LEU A 14 3.05 -17.60 -8.95
CA LEU A 14 1.95 -18.51 -8.58
C LEU A 14 2.22 -19.97 -8.92
N ALA A 15 3.48 -20.42 -9.04
CA ALA A 15 3.77 -21.84 -9.19
C ALA A 15 3.24 -22.61 -7.96
N PRO A 16 2.32 -23.57 -8.12
CA PRO A 16 1.72 -24.26 -7.01
C PRO A 16 2.75 -25.24 -6.41
N VAL A 17 3.26 -24.91 -5.26
CA VAL A 17 3.83 -25.95 -4.39
C VAL A 17 2.68 -26.54 -3.59
N PHE A 18 2.13 -27.63 -4.09
CA PHE A 18 1.34 -28.56 -3.32
C PHE A 18 2.29 -29.28 -2.38
N ALA A 19 2.56 -28.70 -1.24
CA ALA A 19 3.06 -29.40 -0.08
C ALA A 19 2.15 -29.00 1.08
N SER A 20 1.34 -29.95 1.50
CA SER A 20 0.48 -29.90 2.67
C SER A 20 1.33 -29.65 3.92
N VAL A 21 1.52 -28.41 4.25
CA VAL A 21 1.85 -27.98 5.60
C VAL A 21 0.59 -27.34 6.15
N ILE A 22 0.04 -27.95 7.18
CA ILE A 22 -0.99 -27.35 8.02
C ILE A 22 -0.33 -26.15 8.71
N LEU A 23 -0.22 -25.05 7.97
CA LEU A 23 0.02 -23.75 8.55
C LEU A 23 -1.33 -23.30 9.07
N SER A 24 -1.40 -23.15 10.38
CA SER A 24 -2.45 -22.38 11.04
C SER A 24 -2.78 -21.20 10.14
N ALA A 25 -3.94 -21.26 9.52
CA ALA A 25 -4.50 -20.17 8.76
C ALA A 25 -4.65 -19.00 9.71
N CYS A 26 -3.65 -18.17 9.82
CA CYS A 26 -3.87 -16.79 10.18
C CYS A 26 -4.85 -16.30 9.12
N THR A 27 -6.10 -16.25 9.48
CA THR A 27 -7.21 -15.80 8.66
C THR A 27 -6.82 -14.46 8.06
N LEU A 28 -6.60 -14.47 6.74
CA LEU A 28 -6.29 -13.28 5.96
C LEU A 28 -7.49 -12.31 5.86
N ASP A 29 -8.62 -12.70 6.43
CA ASP A 29 -9.74 -11.80 6.73
C ASP A 29 -9.49 -11.08 8.05
N ALA A 30 -8.54 -10.14 8.04
CA ALA A 30 -8.51 -9.16 9.11
C ALA A 30 -9.75 -8.27 8.93
N GLU A 31 -10.78 -8.56 9.71
CA GLU A 31 -11.90 -7.67 9.87
C GLU A 31 -11.40 -6.35 10.47
N ARG A 32 -12.08 -5.27 10.11
CA ARG A 32 -11.85 -3.97 10.72
C ARG A 32 -12.04 -4.09 12.24
N PRO A 33 -11.12 -3.59 13.08
CA PRO A 33 -11.31 -3.63 14.53
C PRO A 33 -12.65 -2.98 14.94
N THR A 34 -13.47 -3.68 15.69
CA THR A 34 -14.83 -3.21 16.05
C THR A 34 -14.87 -2.40 17.34
N ASP A 35 -13.88 -2.56 18.22
CA ASP A 35 -13.87 -1.97 19.58
C ASP A 35 -12.78 -0.91 19.79
N VAL A 36 -12.44 -0.17 18.72
CA VAL A 36 -11.43 0.87 18.82
C VAL A 36 -12.01 2.12 19.48
N LYS A 37 -11.44 2.51 20.62
CA LYS A 37 -11.78 3.78 21.27
C LYS A 37 -11.12 4.94 20.56
N HIS A 38 -11.89 6.00 20.35
CA HIS A 38 -11.46 7.21 19.66
C HIS A 38 -11.41 8.40 20.61
N ILE A 39 -10.58 9.38 20.29
CA ILE A 39 -10.50 10.68 20.96
C ILE A 39 -10.89 11.79 20.00
N ASP A 40 -11.02 13.01 20.52
CA ASP A 40 -11.37 14.18 19.71
C ASP A 40 -10.27 14.49 18.68
N LYS A 41 -10.67 14.83 17.45
CA LYS A 41 -9.76 15.23 16.36
C LYS A 41 -9.00 16.54 16.67
N ASN A 42 -9.48 17.35 17.61
CA ASN A 42 -8.82 18.56 18.08
C ASN A 42 -7.81 18.30 19.21
N ASP A 43 -7.56 17.04 19.56
CA ASP A 43 -6.54 16.68 20.54
C ASP A 43 -5.18 17.31 20.16
N ILE A 44 -4.56 17.98 21.12
CA ILE A 44 -3.34 18.75 20.88
C ILE A 44 -2.19 17.85 20.44
N THR A 45 -2.06 16.67 21.05
CA THR A 45 -1.00 15.72 20.75
C THR A 45 -1.14 15.20 19.33
N TRP A 46 -2.36 14.85 18.92
CA TRP A 46 -2.65 14.46 17.53
C TRP A 46 -2.34 15.60 16.55
N GLN A 47 -2.79 16.81 16.83
CA GLN A 47 -2.57 17.95 15.92
C GLN A 47 -1.09 18.28 15.76
N GLN A 48 -0.30 18.16 16.82
CA GLN A 48 1.16 18.30 16.74
C GLN A 48 1.80 17.18 15.93
N HIS A 49 1.35 15.95 16.10
CA HIS A 49 1.80 14.80 15.31
C HIS A 49 1.46 14.97 13.83
N LEU A 50 0.23 15.33 13.52
CA LEU A 50 -0.22 15.58 12.15
C LEU A 50 0.61 16.66 11.46
N LYS A 51 0.94 17.74 12.19
CA LYS A 51 1.82 18.79 11.69
C LYS A 51 3.21 18.25 11.34
N LYS A 52 3.79 17.41 12.19
CA LYS A 52 5.09 16.75 11.92
C LYS A 52 5.03 15.87 10.68
N ILE A 53 3.99 15.05 10.56
CA ILE A 53 3.82 14.16 9.39
C ILE A 53 3.70 14.97 8.10
N LYS A 54 2.94 16.07 8.11
CA LYS A 54 2.79 16.96 6.95
C LYS A 54 4.11 17.61 6.52
N GLN A 55 5.07 17.78 7.42
CA GLN A 55 6.41 18.30 7.11
C GLN A 55 7.34 17.26 6.46
N ILE A 56 7.03 15.97 6.56
CA ILE A 56 7.79 14.91 5.89
C ILE A 56 7.47 14.97 4.39
N GLN A 57 8.33 15.59 3.62
CA GLN A 57 8.15 15.76 2.17
C GLN A 57 8.71 14.58 1.38
N SER A 58 9.84 14.04 1.82
CA SER A 58 10.46 12.87 1.20
C SER A 58 10.78 11.81 2.25
N TYR A 59 10.64 10.55 1.88
CA TYR A 59 10.94 9.42 2.75
C TYR A 59 11.10 8.14 1.97
N SER A 60 11.70 7.15 2.59
CA SER A 60 11.70 5.79 2.09
C SER A 60 11.25 4.81 3.18
N THR A 61 10.66 3.72 2.76
CA THR A 61 10.25 2.66 3.66
C THR A 61 10.28 1.31 2.95
N LYS A 62 10.39 0.25 3.72
CA LYS A 62 10.38 -1.12 3.21
C LYS A 62 9.63 -2.04 4.17
N GLY A 63 9.17 -3.15 3.64
CA GLY A 63 8.43 -4.12 4.43
C GLY A 63 7.78 -5.20 3.55
N GLN A 64 6.58 -5.59 3.93
CA GLN A 64 5.80 -6.61 3.24
C GLN A 64 4.42 -6.09 2.87
N ILE A 65 3.94 -6.50 1.72
CA ILE A 65 2.61 -6.20 1.23
C ILE A 65 1.91 -7.49 0.82
N GLY A 66 0.66 -7.64 1.25
CA GLY A 66 -0.26 -8.67 0.79
C GLY A 66 -1.41 -8.04 0.03
N TYR A 67 -1.72 -8.56 -1.14
CA TYR A 67 -2.86 -8.13 -1.96
C TYR A 67 -3.87 -9.27 -2.09
N ILE A 68 -5.13 -8.93 -1.92
CA ILE A 68 -6.25 -9.86 -2.00
C ILE A 68 -7.36 -9.22 -2.81
N SER A 69 -7.82 -9.91 -3.84
CA SER A 69 -9.01 -9.58 -4.62
C SER A 69 -9.82 -10.84 -4.92
N PRO A 70 -11.03 -10.73 -5.49
CA PRO A 70 -11.77 -11.90 -5.94
C PRO A 70 -11.04 -12.75 -6.98
N GLN A 71 -10.14 -12.14 -7.78
CA GLN A 71 -9.43 -12.79 -8.87
C GLN A 71 -8.04 -13.27 -8.48
N GLU A 72 -7.36 -12.57 -7.55
CA GLU A 72 -5.95 -12.79 -7.29
C GLU A 72 -5.59 -12.60 -5.81
N ARG A 73 -4.55 -13.30 -5.41
CA ARG A 73 -3.93 -13.16 -4.09
C ARG A 73 -2.42 -13.31 -4.22
N PHE A 74 -1.67 -12.34 -3.70
CA PHE A 74 -0.21 -12.46 -3.64
C PHE A 74 0.36 -11.77 -2.40
N SER A 75 1.60 -12.13 -2.08
CA SER A 75 2.41 -11.49 -1.04
C SER A 75 3.79 -11.21 -1.61
N SER A 76 4.33 -10.05 -1.26
CA SER A 76 5.62 -9.58 -1.75
C SER A 76 6.34 -8.75 -0.69
N ARG A 77 7.65 -8.67 -0.76
CA ARG A 77 8.37 -7.57 -0.13
C ARG A 77 8.21 -6.32 -0.96
N PHE A 78 8.29 -5.15 -0.33
CA PHE A 78 8.28 -3.87 -1.02
C PHE A 78 9.38 -2.95 -0.53
N GLU A 79 9.83 -2.09 -1.43
CA GLU A 79 10.61 -0.89 -1.16
C GLU A 79 9.86 0.29 -1.77
N TRP A 80 9.60 1.31 -0.97
CA TRP A 80 8.95 2.54 -1.38
C TRP A 80 9.90 3.71 -1.19
N GLN A 81 10.06 4.51 -2.22
CA GLN A 81 10.83 5.75 -2.21
C GLN A 81 9.94 6.87 -2.72
N TYR A 82 9.77 7.91 -1.94
CA TYR A 82 8.93 9.05 -2.31
C TYR A 82 9.70 10.35 -2.15
N GLN A 83 9.74 11.15 -3.19
CA GLN A 83 10.30 12.50 -3.19
C GLN A 83 9.23 13.57 -3.36
N ASN A 84 8.29 13.36 -4.30
CA ASN A 84 7.17 14.23 -4.58
C ASN A 84 6.15 13.48 -5.48
N PRO A 85 4.97 14.07 -5.79
CA PRO A 85 3.95 13.40 -6.63
C PRO A 85 4.39 13.02 -8.04
N LYS A 86 5.47 13.60 -8.54
CA LYS A 86 6.04 13.30 -9.88
C LYS A 86 7.33 12.48 -9.83
N ALA A 87 7.76 12.08 -8.64
CA ALA A 87 9.00 11.33 -8.44
C ALA A 87 8.87 10.38 -7.24
N TYR A 88 8.41 9.19 -7.51
CA TYR A 88 8.34 8.09 -6.54
C TYR A 88 8.56 6.73 -7.21
N LYS A 89 8.93 5.75 -6.41
CA LYS A 89 9.23 4.40 -6.88
C LYS A 89 8.67 3.37 -5.89
N LEU A 90 7.93 2.40 -6.43
CA LEU A 90 7.53 1.19 -5.71
C LEU A 90 8.20 -0.01 -6.37
N LYS A 91 8.95 -0.75 -5.58
CA LYS A 91 9.57 -1.99 -6.00
C LYS A 91 8.97 -3.15 -5.22
N LEU A 92 8.47 -4.13 -5.94
CA LEU A 92 7.94 -5.36 -5.39
C LEU A 92 8.87 -6.51 -5.76
N TYR A 93 9.19 -7.40 -4.83
CA TYR A 93 10.01 -8.56 -5.12
C TYR A 93 9.63 -9.78 -4.29
N SER A 94 9.68 -10.93 -4.97
CA SER A 94 9.44 -12.23 -4.40
C SER A 94 10.75 -12.97 -4.19
N LEU A 95 10.98 -13.44 -2.98
CA LEU A 95 12.15 -14.27 -2.66
C LEU A 95 12.08 -15.64 -3.33
N ILE A 96 10.87 -16.14 -3.56
CA ILE A 96 10.64 -17.48 -4.14
C ILE A 96 10.91 -17.46 -5.64
N SER A 97 10.27 -16.57 -6.37
CA SER A 97 10.38 -16.47 -7.84
C SER A 97 11.59 -15.68 -8.30
N LYS A 98 12.29 -14.98 -7.40
CA LYS A 98 13.38 -14.03 -7.71
C LYS A 98 12.97 -12.97 -8.74
N THR A 99 11.66 -12.69 -8.84
CA THR A 99 11.11 -11.69 -9.76
C THR A 99 10.99 -10.36 -9.04
N THR A 100 11.44 -9.30 -9.71
CA THR A 100 11.29 -7.92 -9.24
C THR A 100 10.40 -7.17 -10.23
N LEU A 101 9.45 -6.41 -9.70
CA LEU A 101 8.63 -5.48 -10.43
C LEU A 101 8.87 -4.07 -9.89
N THR A 102 9.23 -3.14 -10.76
CA THR A 102 9.49 -1.75 -10.39
C THR A 102 8.50 -0.84 -11.11
N MET A 103 7.78 -0.04 -10.32
CA MET A 103 6.90 1.02 -10.79
C MET A 103 7.54 2.35 -10.43
N GLU A 104 7.88 3.14 -11.43
CA GLU A 104 8.59 4.40 -11.24
C GLU A 104 7.84 5.55 -11.91
N MET A 105 7.46 6.55 -11.10
CA MET A 105 6.82 7.78 -11.55
C MET A 105 7.89 8.80 -11.92
N HIS A 106 7.74 9.38 -13.10
CA HIS A 106 8.55 10.45 -13.64
C HIS A 106 7.67 11.64 -14.03
N PRO A 107 8.24 12.83 -14.28
CA PRO A 107 7.45 13.99 -14.77
C PRO A 107 6.68 13.70 -16.07
N ASN A 108 7.15 12.75 -16.89
CA ASN A 108 6.53 12.37 -18.16
C ASN A 108 5.56 11.17 -18.10
N GLY A 109 5.32 10.61 -16.92
CA GLY A 109 4.46 9.46 -16.73
C GLY A 109 5.09 8.36 -15.88
N MET A 110 4.53 7.17 -15.94
CA MET A 110 5.00 6.01 -15.18
C MET A 110 5.68 5.00 -16.10
N THR A 111 6.73 4.39 -15.59
CA THR A 111 7.38 3.22 -16.18
C THR A 111 7.20 2.03 -15.25
N ILE A 112 6.82 0.88 -15.82
CA ILE A 112 6.80 -0.40 -15.12
C ILE A 112 7.82 -1.31 -15.78
N SER A 113 8.71 -1.88 -15.00
CA SER A 113 9.79 -2.77 -15.50
C SER A 113 9.97 -3.99 -14.60
N ASP A 114 10.52 -5.05 -15.17
CA ASP A 114 10.94 -6.25 -14.44
C ASP A 114 12.47 -6.41 -14.43
N ASN A 115 12.96 -7.39 -13.68
CA ASN A 115 14.39 -7.72 -13.66
C ASN A 115 14.88 -8.55 -14.86
N LYS A 116 14.03 -8.77 -15.86
CA LYS A 116 14.37 -9.47 -17.12
C LYS A 116 14.57 -8.52 -18.29
N GLY A 117 14.49 -7.21 -18.05
CA GLY A 117 14.66 -6.18 -19.06
C GLY A 117 13.37 -5.79 -19.79
N ASN A 118 12.21 -6.30 -19.39
CA ASN A 118 10.94 -5.88 -19.97
C ASN A 118 10.48 -4.57 -19.33
N GLN A 119 9.96 -3.67 -20.15
CA GLN A 119 9.58 -2.34 -19.71
C GLN A 119 8.38 -1.82 -20.51
N GLN A 120 7.48 -1.12 -19.84
CA GLN A 120 6.38 -0.40 -20.46
C GLN A 120 6.17 0.95 -19.75
N SER A 121 5.83 1.98 -20.52
CA SER A 121 5.62 3.33 -20.03
C SER A 121 4.34 3.92 -20.59
N ASP A 122 3.65 4.74 -19.79
CA ASP A 122 2.50 5.51 -20.20
C ASP A 122 2.42 6.82 -19.41
N LYS A 123 1.86 7.87 -20.02
CA LYS A 123 1.57 9.14 -19.35
C LYS A 123 0.48 8.98 -18.29
N ASN A 124 -0.43 8.05 -18.51
CA ASN A 124 -1.50 7.71 -17.59
C ASN A 124 -1.09 6.53 -16.71
N ALA A 125 -0.52 6.84 -15.55
CA ALA A 125 -0.06 5.86 -14.59
C ALA A 125 -1.16 4.90 -14.11
N LYS A 126 -2.38 5.41 -13.90
CA LYS A 126 -3.52 4.61 -13.45
C LYS A 126 -3.93 3.57 -14.50
N LEU A 127 -3.97 3.98 -15.77
CA LEU A 127 -4.26 3.06 -16.88
C LEU A 127 -3.21 1.97 -16.97
N LEU A 128 -1.92 2.35 -16.90
CA LEU A 128 -0.80 1.43 -16.96
C LEU A 128 -0.83 0.39 -15.82
N LEU A 129 -1.09 0.83 -14.60
CA LEU A 129 -1.22 -0.07 -13.43
C LEU A 129 -2.36 -1.07 -13.61
N ARG A 130 -3.52 -0.58 -14.08
CA ARG A 130 -4.69 -1.44 -14.31
C ARG A 130 -4.44 -2.45 -15.42
N GLU A 131 -3.83 -2.05 -16.52
CA GLU A 131 -3.57 -2.93 -17.67
C GLU A 131 -2.48 -3.97 -17.40
N ILE A 132 -1.43 -3.58 -16.68
CA ILE A 132 -0.27 -4.43 -16.46
C ILE A 132 -0.42 -5.28 -15.21
N ILE A 133 -0.85 -4.70 -14.09
CA ILE A 133 -0.85 -5.36 -12.78
C ILE A 133 -2.25 -5.86 -12.43
N GLY A 134 -3.29 -5.30 -13.05
CA GLY A 134 -4.68 -5.61 -12.71
C GLY A 134 -5.14 -4.98 -11.38
N MET A 135 -4.32 -4.11 -10.80
CA MET A 135 -4.59 -3.45 -9.53
C MET A 135 -5.04 -2.01 -9.75
N ASP A 136 -6.07 -1.61 -9.05
CA ASP A 136 -6.52 -0.21 -8.99
C ASP A 136 -6.07 0.44 -7.68
N VAL A 137 -4.75 0.48 -7.46
CA VAL A 137 -4.15 1.08 -6.27
C VAL A 137 -3.75 2.52 -6.57
N PRO A 138 -4.25 3.48 -5.80
CA PRO A 138 -3.90 4.88 -5.98
C PRO A 138 -2.53 5.20 -5.37
N LEU A 139 -1.45 4.96 -6.10
CA LEU A 139 -0.07 5.12 -5.62
C LEU A 139 0.22 6.55 -5.13
N GLU A 140 -0.38 7.57 -5.73
CA GLU A 140 -0.24 8.96 -5.27
C GLU A 140 -0.77 9.14 -3.83
N HIS A 141 -1.94 8.56 -3.56
CA HIS A 141 -2.54 8.61 -2.22
C HIS A 141 -1.80 7.72 -1.23
N LEU A 142 -1.22 6.61 -1.70
CA LEU A 142 -0.42 5.71 -0.88
C LEU A 142 0.73 6.44 -0.20
N SER A 143 1.33 7.46 -0.84
CA SER A 143 2.40 8.28 -0.27
C SER A 143 1.98 8.99 1.03
N TYR A 144 0.72 9.39 1.15
CA TYR A 144 0.16 10.00 2.35
C TYR A 144 -0.34 8.96 3.33
N TRP A 145 -1.02 7.94 2.82
CA TRP A 145 -1.61 6.89 3.67
C TRP A 145 -0.56 6.07 4.40
N LEU A 146 0.57 5.75 3.75
CA LEU A 146 1.66 5.02 4.41
C LEU A 146 2.17 5.73 5.66
N LYS A 147 2.31 7.05 5.64
CA LYS A 147 2.79 7.81 6.80
C LYS A 147 1.70 8.23 7.81
N GLY A 148 0.47 7.69 7.66
CA GLY A 148 -0.63 7.98 8.58
C GLY A 148 -1.21 9.40 8.43
N GLN A 149 -1.17 9.96 7.24
CA GLN A 149 -1.74 11.25 6.92
C GLN A 149 -3.08 11.08 6.20
N PRO A 150 -4.22 11.45 6.82
CA PRO A 150 -5.50 11.44 6.14
C PRO A 150 -5.56 12.56 5.08
N ALA A 151 -6.35 12.37 4.03
CA ALA A 151 -6.66 13.46 3.11
C ALA A 151 -7.48 14.55 3.84
N ASP A 152 -7.37 15.80 3.39
CA ASP A 152 -8.03 16.94 4.07
C ASP A 152 -9.55 16.80 4.15
N ASN A 153 -10.16 16.11 3.19
CA ASN A 153 -11.61 15.84 3.13
C ASN A 153 -11.97 14.40 3.51
N ALA A 154 -11.04 13.63 4.07
CA ALA A 154 -11.33 12.29 4.55
C ALA A 154 -12.15 12.32 5.85
N ASP A 155 -13.06 11.38 5.99
CA ASP A 155 -13.66 11.06 7.29
C ASP A 155 -12.69 10.15 8.04
N TYR A 156 -12.12 10.63 9.15
CA TYR A 156 -11.11 9.91 9.91
C TYR A 156 -11.37 9.93 11.41
N GLN A 157 -10.78 9.02 12.13
CA GLN A 157 -10.81 8.92 13.58
C GLN A 157 -9.39 8.83 14.15
N VAL A 158 -9.23 9.34 15.37
CA VAL A 158 -7.97 9.32 16.12
C VAL A 158 -8.09 8.36 17.29
N GLY A 159 -7.12 7.50 17.47
CA GLY A 159 -7.08 6.53 18.56
C GLY A 159 -6.64 7.13 19.90
N THR A 160 -6.80 6.38 20.98
CA THR A 160 -6.37 6.78 22.34
C THR A 160 -4.84 6.91 22.46
N ASN A 161 -4.11 6.41 21.49
CA ASN A 161 -2.66 6.59 21.35
C ASN A 161 -2.26 7.95 20.72
N HIS A 162 -3.25 8.83 20.45
CA HIS A 162 -3.07 10.13 19.77
C HIS A 162 -2.53 10.04 18.34
N LEU A 163 -2.77 8.91 17.66
CA LEU A 163 -2.39 8.66 16.28
C LEU A 163 -3.63 8.34 15.43
N LEU A 164 -3.50 8.43 14.11
CA LEU A 164 -4.58 8.10 13.20
C LEU A 164 -5.00 6.63 13.41
N SER A 165 -6.29 6.41 13.67
CA SER A 165 -6.84 5.08 13.86
C SER A 165 -7.40 4.51 12.56
N GLU A 166 -8.20 5.32 11.87
CA GLU A 166 -8.88 4.91 10.64
C GLU A 166 -9.30 6.11 9.80
N PHE A 167 -9.53 5.88 8.52
CA PHE A 167 -10.23 6.83 7.67
C PHE A 167 -11.10 6.13 6.62
N SER A 168 -12.05 6.91 6.06
CA SER A 168 -12.77 6.58 4.85
C SER A 168 -12.60 7.70 3.84
N TYR A 169 -12.33 7.37 2.59
CA TYR A 169 -12.05 8.33 1.53
C TYR A 169 -12.66 7.91 0.19
N PRO A 170 -13.56 8.72 -0.38
CA PRO A 170 -14.08 8.47 -1.72
C PRO A 170 -13.04 8.87 -2.77
N LEU A 171 -12.74 7.97 -3.69
CA LEU A 171 -11.80 8.20 -4.77
C LEU A 171 -12.28 7.52 -6.05
N ASP A 172 -12.50 8.30 -7.11
CA ASP A 172 -12.88 7.80 -8.45
C ASP A 172 -14.10 6.86 -8.44
N GLY A 173 -15.11 7.17 -7.65
CA GLY A 173 -16.33 6.36 -7.53
C GLY A 173 -16.19 5.13 -6.63
N SER A 174 -15.03 4.93 -6.03
CA SER A 174 -14.77 3.88 -5.06
C SER A 174 -14.62 4.45 -3.65
N MET A 175 -14.99 3.64 -2.64
CA MET A 175 -14.75 3.98 -1.24
C MET A 175 -13.54 3.21 -0.73
N TRP A 176 -12.47 3.93 -0.41
CA TRP A 176 -11.31 3.40 0.29
C TRP A 176 -11.44 3.57 1.78
N THR A 177 -11.01 2.56 2.52
CA THR A 177 -10.88 2.64 3.98
C THR A 177 -9.47 2.22 4.37
N ALA A 178 -8.95 2.83 5.43
CA ALA A 178 -7.70 2.44 6.05
C ALA A 178 -7.91 2.20 7.54
N ASP A 179 -7.29 1.17 8.06
CA ASP A 179 -7.19 0.91 9.49
C ASP A 179 -5.71 0.80 9.84
N TYR A 180 -5.27 1.60 10.81
CA TYR A 180 -3.90 1.62 11.32
C TYR A 180 -3.86 0.75 12.58
N LEU A 181 -3.38 -0.48 12.42
CA LEU A 181 -3.46 -1.51 13.44
C LEU A 181 -2.36 -1.39 14.50
N SER A 182 -1.18 -0.92 14.10
CA SER A 182 -0.07 -0.66 15.00
C SER A 182 0.89 0.40 14.46
N TYR A 183 1.70 0.94 15.34
CA TYR A 183 2.71 1.96 15.09
C TYR A 183 4.04 1.56 15.70
N HIS A 184 5.14 1.95 15.09
CA HIS A 184 6.48 1.81 15.67
C HIS A 184 6.61 2.68 16.93
N ALA A 185 7.11 2.11 18.01
CA ALA A 185 7.24 2.80 19.29
C ALA A 185 8.30 3.91 19.30
N ASP A 186 9.34 3.78 18.48
CA ASP A 186 10.48 4.68 18.41
C ASP A 186 10.21 5.98 17.66
N ASN A 187 9.37 5.95 16.62
CA ASN A 187 9.14 7.09 15.74
C ASN A 187 7.66 7.46 15.54
N SER A 188 6.73 6.67 16.08
CA SER A 188 5.29 6.84 15.92
C SER A 188 4.81 6.79 14.45
N MET A 189 5.58 6.14 13.58
CA MET A 189 5.17 5.89 12.21
C MET A 189 4.38 4.58 12.10
N PRO A 190 3.42 4.49 11.14
CA PRO A 190 2.64 3.28 10.96
C PRO A 190 3.49 2.02 10.74
N GLU A 191 3.10 0.94 11.38
CA GLU A 191 3.72 -0.37 11.23
C GLU A 191 2.83 -1.34 10.46
N ASN A 192 1.57 -1.51 10.89
CA ASN A 192 0.60 -2.38 10.23
C ASN A 192 -0.61 -1.58 9.77
N ILE A 193 -0.87 -1.62 8.47
CA ILE A 193 -1.95 -0.89 7.81
C ILE A 193 -2.80 -1.86 7.02
N LEU A 194 -4.11 -1.71 7.11
CA LEU A 194 -5.10 -2.44 6.32
C LEU A 194 -5.85 -1.45 5.42
N LEU A 195 -5.62 -1.51 4.12
CA LEU A 195 -6.35 -0.72 3.12
C LEU A 195 -7.39 -1.59 2.42
N LYS A 196 -8.60 -1.09 2.27
CA LYS A 196 -9.67 -1.78 1.54
C LYS A 196 -10.35 -0.85 0.54
N ASN A 197 -10.54 -1.35 -0.66
CA ASN A 197 -11.49 -0.78 -1.62
C ASN A 197 -12.77 -1.61 -1.56
N LYS A 198 -13.82 -1.05 -0.97
CA LYS A 198 -15.09 -1.75 -0.79
C LYS A 198 -15.81 -2.03 -2.13
N SER A 199 -15.66 -1.13 -3.10
CA SER A 199 -16.37 -1.23 -4.38
C SER A 199 -15.83 -2.36 -5.26
N THR A 200 -14.54 -2.71 -5.13
CA THR A 200 -13.87 -3.74 -5.93
C THR A 200 -13.46 -4.95 -5.10
N SER A 201 -13.79 -4.98 -3.81
CA SER A 201 -13.41 -6.04 -2.87
C SER A 201 -11.89 -6.31 -2.85
N GLN A 202 -11.10 -5.24 -2.98
CA GLN A 202 -9.64 -5.31 -2.90
C GLN A 202 -9.16 -4.99 -1.49
N THR A 203 -8.18 -5.74 -1.02
CA THR A 203 -7.54 -5.55 0.29
C THR A 203 -6.03 -5.52 0.12
N LEU A 204 -5.39 -4.52 0.72
CA LEU A 204 -3.94 -4.42 0.86
C LEU A 204 -3.60 -4.49 2.35
N LYS A 205 -2.80 -5.47 2.72
CA LYS A 205 -2.19 -5.58 4.05
C LYS A 205 -0.75 -5.12 3.93
N ILE A 206 -0.38 -4.08 4.65
CA ILE A 206 0.95 -3.50 4.58
C ILE A 206 1.59 -3.60 5.97
N ARG A 207 2.75 -4.23 6.04
CA ARG A 207 3.62 -4.18 7.20
C ARG A 207 4.87 -3.41 6.83
N VAL A 208 5.11 -2.32 7.51
CA VAL A 208 6.30 -1.48 7.34
C VAL A 208 7.32 -1.88 8.37
N ASP A 209 8.48 -2.35 7.93
CA ASP A 209 9.54 -2.81 8.81
C ASP A 209 10.53 -1.68 9.15
N GLU A 210 10.78 -0.75 8.21
CA GLU A 210 11.75 0.32 8.38
C GLU A 210 11.30 1.63 7.75
N TRP A 211 11.64 2.75 8.37
CA TRP A 211 11.46 4.12 7.91
C TRP A 211 12.79 4.85 7.82
N ALA A 212 12.98 5.66 6.77
CA ALA A 212 14.10 6.58 6.59
C ALA A 212 13.59 7.93 6.01
N PHE A 213 14.11 9.04 6.56
CA PHE A 213 13.70 10.42 6.25
C PHE A 213 14.87 11.25 5.74
#